data_fe404b3e148c16c2e0c9c608e43fa52f
#
_entry.id   fe404b3e148c16c2e0c9c608e43fa52f
#
_cell.length_a   1.000
_cell.length_b   1.000
_cell.length_c   1.000
_cell.angle_alpha   90.00
_cell.angle_beta   90.00
_cell.angle_gamma   90.00
#
_symmetry.space_group_name_H-M   'P 1'
#
loop_
_entity.id
_entity.type
_entity.pdbx_description
1 polymer ?
#
loop_
_entity_poly.entity_id
_entity_poly.type
_entity_poly.pdbx_seq_one_letter_code
_entity_poly.pdbx_strand_id
1 'polypeptide(L)'
;KYAVNMLQCNLTFTQPEAGSFWAGNTVTFIQYVIMLISAATAFMSNFSKKNTKIALLITSVVGLVVFCYMGYMRQSAETIFAVFPLLAVGITPILGKYVDNKGKAASMLMIGSLLLIACHLTFAFILPMAKGSAIGGVLIAYVTILVLGASFSLVPASLWPSVPKLVDSKVIGSAYALIFWIQN
;
A
#
# COMPACT_ATOMS: atom_id res chain seq x y z
N LYS A 1 8.11 -10.21 -0.63
CA LYS A 1 9.24 -10.70 -1.47
C LYS A 1 8.86 -10.85 -2.94
N TYR A 2 7.73 -11.52 -3.27
CA TYR A 2 7.32 -11.75 -4.68
C TYR A 2 7.23 -10.45 -5.50
N ALA A 3 6.48 -9.45 -5.04
CA ALA A 3 6.30 -8.18 -5.77
C ALA A 3 7.63 -7.43 -5.97
N VAL A 4 8.51 -7.40 -4.96
CA VAL A 4 9.84 -6.78 -5.08
C VAL A 4 10.69 -7.51 -6.12
N ASN A 5 10.71 -8.85 -6.09
CA ASN A 5 11.43 -9.64 -7.09
C ASN A 5 10.90 -9.41 -8.51
N MET A 6 9.58 -9.32 -8.67
CA MET A 6 8.97 -9.04 -9.98
C MET A 6 9.34 -7.63 -10.49
N LEU A 7 9.41 -6.64 -9.61
CA LEU A 7 9.89 -5.31 -9.95
C LEU A 7 11.36 -5.33 -10.37
N GLN A 8 12.22 -6.01 -9.60
CA GLN A 8 13.66 -6.12 -9.91
C GLN A 8 13.94 -6.84 -11.22
N CYS A 9 13.17 -7.89 -11.54
CA CYS A 9 13.35 -8.65 -12.78
C CYS A 9 12.87 -7.93 -14.04
N ASN A 10 11.87 -7.06 -13.93
CA ASN A 10 11.19 -6.48 -15.08
C ASN A 10 11.48 -4.99 -15.30
N LEU A 11 11.96 -4.29 -14.28
CA LEU A 11 12.38 -2.89 -14.40
C LEU A 11 13.90 -2.80 -14.52
N THR A 12 14.37 -2.05 -15.51
CA THR A 12 15.78 -1.70 -15.62
C THR A 12 16.09 -0.53 -14.69
N PHE A 13 16.65 -0.83 -13.53
CA PHE A 13 17.09 0.18 -12.59
C PHE A 13 18.52 0.62 -12.94
N THR A 14 18.67 1.89 -13.31
CA THR A 14 19.99 2.53 -13.42
C THR A 14 20.33 3.05 -12.02
N GLN A 15 21.31 2.44 -11.37
CA GLN A 15 21.75 2.90 -10.06
C GLN A 15 22.24 4.35 -10.15
N PRO A 16 21.88 5.24 -9.21
CA PRO A 16 22.44 6.58 -9.17
C PRO A 16 23.95 6.53 -9.10
N GLU A 17 24.63 7.44 -9.79
CA GLU A 17 26.10 7.52 -9.77
C GLU A 17 26.63 7.59 -8.33
N ALA A 18 27.66 6.82 -8.05
CA ALA A 18 28.32 6.83 -6.74
C ALA A 18 28.83 8.25 -6.42
N GLY A 19 28.40 8.78 -5.28
CA GLY A 19 28.68 10.17 -4.88
C GLY A 19 27.62 11.19 -5.27
N SER A 20 26.58 10.80 -6.05
CA SER A 20 25.44 11.68 -6.29
C SER A 20 24.58 11.85 -5.02
N PHE A 21 23.88 12.98 -4.94
CA PHE A 21 22.93 13.24 -3.84
C PHE A 21 21.94 12.08 -3.66
N TRP A 22 21.45 11.49 -4.75
CA TRP A 22 20.46 10.42 -4.75
C TRP A 22 20.98 9.07 -4.24
N ALA A 23 22.28 8.82 -4.29
CA ALA A 23 22.93 7.60 -3.76
C ALA A 23 23.17 7.66 -2.24
N GLY A 24 23.10 8.85 -1.64
CA GLY A 24 23.47 9.08 -0.25
C GLY A 24 22.48 8.49 0.78
N ASN A 25 23.02 8.06 1.92
CA ASN A 25 22.22 7.59 3.06
C ASN A 25 21.29 8.68 3.62
N THR A 26 21.69 9.95 3.52
CA THR A 26 20.88 11.11 3.93
C THR A 26 19.57 11.19 3.17
N VAL A 27 19.59 10.93 1.86
CA VAL A 27 18.37 10.92 1.04
C VAL A 27 17.47 9.75 1.42
N THR A 28 18.04 8.59 1.73
CA THR A 28 17.30 7.44 2.26
C THR A 28 16.59 7.81 3.55
N PHE A 29 17.27 8.45 4.48
CA PHE A 29 16.70 8.88 5.75
C PHE A 29 15.55 9.90 5.53
N ILE A 30 15.78 10.93 4.70
CA ILE A 30 14.76 11.92 4.37
C ILE A 30 13.51 11.24 3.75
N GLN A 31 13.71 10.29 2.85
CA GLN A 31 12.63 9.56 2.20
C GLN A 31 11.78 8.78 3.22
N TYR A 32 12.40 8.10 4.18
CA TYR A 32 11.66 7.40 5.24
C TYR A 32 10.94 8.36 6.19
N VAL A 33 11.53 9.51 6.50
CA VAL A 33 10.86 10.55 7.30
C VAL A 33 9.62 11.08 6.59
N ILE A 34 9.70 11.37 5.29
CA ILE A 34 8.55 11.79 4.47
C ILE A 34 7.46 10.71 4.47
N MET A 35 7.83 9.44 4.36
CA MET A 35 6.91 8.32 4.43
C MET A 35 6.17 8.29 5.78
N LEU A 36 6.89 8.43 6.89
CA LEU A 36 6.31 8.42 8.23
C LEU A 36 5.36 9.61 8.44
N ILE A 37 5.74 10.81 8.00
CA ILE A 37 4.89 12.00 8.08
C ILE A 37 3.63 11.81 7.24
N SER A 38 3.76 11.30 6.03
CA SER A 38 2.63 11.02 5.14
C SER A 38 1.68 9.99 5.74
N ALA A 39 2.19 8.91 6.32
CA ALA A 39 1.38 7.89 7.00
C ALA A 39 0.69 8.46 8.26
N ALA A 40 1.41 9.21 9.08
CA ALA A 40 0.86 9.81 10.29
C ALA A 40 -0.25 10.81 9.97
N THR A 41 -0.05 11.69 8.98
CA THR A 41 -1.07 12.66 8.56
C THR A 41 -2.29 11.98 7.94
N ALA A 42 -2.12 10.92 7.17
CA ALA A 42 -3.21 10.10 6.65
C ALA A 42 -4.03 9.47 7.80
N PHE A 43 -3.36 8.90 8.78
CA PHE A 43 -4.00 8.29 9.94
C PHE A 43 -4.75 9.33 10.78
N MET A 44 -4.10 10.44 11.14
CA MET A 44 -4.68 11.52 11.94
C MET A 44 -5.88 12.19 11.25
N SER A 45 -5.93 12.19 9.92
CA SER A 45 -7.05 12.76 9.17
C SER A 45 -8.39 12.11 9.50
N ASN A 46 -8.37 10.82 9.88
CA ASN A 46 -9.60 10.08 10.21
C ASN A 46 -10.25 10.53 11.51
N PHE A 47 -9.49 11.14 12.42
CA PHE A 47 -9.94 11.61 13.73
C PHE A 47 -10.15 13.11 13.79
N SER A 48 -9.89 13.84 12.70
CA SER A 48 -9.86 15.30 12.67
C SER A 48 -11.17 15.92 12.17
N LYS A 49 -11.43 17.17 12.59
CA LYS A 49 -12.56 17.99 12.09
C LYS A 49 -12.39 18.27 10.59
N LYS A 50 -13.50 18.60 9.90
CA LYS A 50 -13.56 18.71 8.43
C LYS A 50 -12.42 19.52 7.80
N ASN A 51 -12.15 20.73 8.29
CA ASN A 51 -11.11 21.59 7.69
C ASN A 51 -9.70 21.05 7.94
N THR A 52 -9.41 20.60 9.18
CA THR A 52 -8.14 19.97 9.53
C THR A 52 -7.95 18.64 8.79
N LYS A 53 -9.03 17.88 8.61
CA LYS A 53 -9.01 16.64 7.82
C LYS A 53 -8.55 16.87 6.39
N ILE A 54 -9.08 17.90 5.73
CA ILE A 54 -8.71 18.22 4.34
C ILE A 54 -7.22 18.60 4.27
N ALA A 55 -6.75 19.45 5.18
CA ALA A 55 -5.34 19.84 5.23
C ALA A 55 -4.42 18.62 5.44
N LEU A 56 -4.74 17.74 6.38
CA LEU A 56 -3.98 16.53 6.65
C LEU A 56 -3.97 15.55 5.46
N LEU A 57 -5.09 15.41 4.75
CA LEU A 57 -5.16 14.59 3.54
C LEU A 57 -4.30 15.18 2.43
N ILE A 58 -4.34 16.50 2.20
CA ILE A 58 -3.49 17.16 1.22
C ILE A 58 -2.01 16.94 1.56
N THR A 59 -1.62 17.13 2.82
CA THR A 59 -0.23 16.89 3.28
C THR A 59 0.18 15.45 3.04
N SER A 60 -0.70 14.47 3.33
CA SER A 60 -0.43 13.06 3.10
C SER A 60 -0.25 12.75 1.61
N VAL A 61 -1.12 13.28 0.75
CA VAL A 61 -1.02 13.07 -0.71
C VAL A 61 0.25 13.70 -1.28
N VAL A 62 0.58 14.93 -0.86
CA VAL A 62 1.83 15.58 -1.26
C VAL A 62 3.04 14.77 -0.82
N GLY A 63 3.05 14.30 0.43
CA GLY A 63 4.10 13.42 0.95
C GLY A 63 4.25 12.13 0.15
N LEU A 64 3.13 11.50 -0.23
CA LEU A 64 3.12 10.31 -1.07
C LEU A 64 3.71 10.59 -2.47
N VAL A 65 3.34 11.70 -3.10
CA VAL A 65 3.86 12.09 -4.42
C VAL A 65 5.36 12.34 -4.35
N VAL A 66 5.83 13.06 -3.32
CA VAL A 66 7.27 13.31 -3.11
C VAL A 66 8.00 12.01 -2.87
N PHE A 67 7.45 11.10 -2.06
CA PHE A 67 8.02 9.78 -1.81
C PHE A 67 8.15 8.97 -3.11
N CYS A 68 7.11 8.93 -3.95
CA CYS A 68 7.13 8.26 -5.24
C CYS A 68 8.17 8.88 -6.19
N TYR A 69 8.26 10.21 -6.23
CA TYR A 69 9.26 10.91 -7.03
C TYR A 69 10.70 10.58 -6.58
N MET A 70 10.96 10.60 -5.28
CA MET A 70 12.27 10.19 -4.73
C MET A 70 12.58 8.72 -5.06
N GLY A 71 11.58 7.84 -5.00
CA GLY A 71 11.71 6.43 -5.39
C GLY A 71 12.05 6.26 -6.88
N TYR A 72 11.43 7.06 -7.74
CA TYR A 72 11.76 7.10 -9.17
C TYR A 72 13.20 7.54 -9.41
N MET A 73 13.65 8.61 -8.74
CA MET A 73 15.02 9.12 -8.87
C MET A 73 16.07 8.16 -8.31
N ARG A 74 15.74 7.38 -7.28
CA ARG A 74 16.64 6.37 -6.70
C ARG A 74 16.60 5.02 -7.42
N GLN A 75 15.60 4.80 -8.26
CA GLN A 75 15.45 3.57 -9.06
C GLN A 75 15.53 2.27 -8.21
N SER A 76 14.83 2.23 -7.08
CA SER A 76 14.83 1.10 -6.14
C SER A 76 13.47 0.40 -6.10
N ALA A 77 13.46 -0.91 -6.31
CA ALA A 77 12.25 -1.73 -6.23
C ALA A 77 11.63 -1.73 -4.83
N GLU A 78 12.47 -1.72 -3.80
CA GLU A 78 12.05 -1.65 -2.40
C GLU A 78 11.31 -0.35 -2.10
N THR A 79 11.79 0.75 -2.65
CA THR A 79 11.17 2.06 -2.50
C THR A 79 9.81 2.14 -3.18
N ILE A 80 9.69 1.58 -4.39
CA ILE A 80 8.39 1.48 -5.08
C ILE A 80 7.42 0.64 -4.24
N PHE A 81 7.88 -0.49 -3.73
CA PHE A 81 7.05 -1.37 -2.91
C PHE A 81 6.64 -0.74 -1.57
N ALA A 82 7.45 0.13 -0.98
CA ALA A 82 7.14 0.81 0.28
C ALA A 82 5.90 1.74 0.22
N VAL A 83 5.45 2.11 -0.98
CA VAL A 83 4.17 2.83 -1.19
C VAL A 83 2.97 1.99 -0.75
N PHE A 84 3.04 0.67 -0.87
CA PHE A 84 1.98 -0.26 -0.49
C PHE A 84 1.52 -0.12 0.98
N PRO A 85 2.38 -0.27 2.01
CA PRO A 85 1.95 -0.12 3.39
C PRO A 85 1.54 1.32 3.74
N LEU A 86 2.16 2.33 3.12
CA LEU A 86 1.79 3.73 3.31
C LEU A 86 0.31 3.98 2.93
N LEU A 87 -0.09 3.48 1.78
CA LEU A 87 -1.48 3.59 1.32
C LEU A 87 -2.44 2.82 2.22
N ALA A 88 -2.05 1.63 2.67
CA ALA A 88 -2.86 0.79 3.55
C ALA A 88 -3.17 1.50 4.88
N VAL A 89 -2.20 2.19 5.49
CA VAL A 89 -2.41 2.96 6.73
C VAL A 89 -3.50 4.03 6.56
N GLY A 90 -3.51 4.73 5.43
CA GLY A 90 -4.50 5.77 5.15
C GLY A 90 -5.90 5.24 4.81
N ILE A 91 -5.97 4.17 4.02
CA ILE A 91 -7.23 3.66 3.46
C ILE A 91 -7.96 2.72 4.43
N THR A 92 -7.25 1.88 5.20
CA THR A 92 -7.88 0.87 6.07
C THR A 92 -8.92 1.45 7.04
N PRO A 93 -8.70 2.57 7.77
CA PRO A 93 -9.71 3.13 8.65
C PRO A 93 -10.96 3.63 7.91
N ILE A 94 -10.79 4.15 6.70
CA ILE A 94 -11.90 4.64 5.87
C ILE A 94 -12.77 3.46 5.43
N LEU A 95 -12.14 2.40 4.97
CA LEU A 95 -12.82 1.18 4.54
C LEU A 95 -13.49 0.46 5.71
N GLY A 96 -12.83 0.38 6.87
CA GLY A 96 -13.41 -0.19 8.09
C GLY A 96 -14.70 0.52 8.47
N LYS A 97 -14.67 1.86 8.54
CA LYS A 97 -15.87 2.66 8.81
C LYS A 97 -16.98 2.47 7.78
N TYR A 98 -16.62 2.31 6.50
CA TYR A 98 -17.61 2.02 5.45
C TYR A 98 -18.27 0.65 5.65
N VAL A 99 -17.48 -0.38 5.95
CA VAL A 99 -17.97 -1.74 6.21
C VAL A 99 -18.88 -1.78 7.44
N ASP A 100 -18.49 -1.09 8.52
CA ASP A 100 -19.27 -1.02 9.75
C ASP A 100 -20.63 -0.34 9.51
N ASN A 101 -20.65 0.74 8.72
CA ASN A 101 -21.89 1.48 8.44
C ASN A 101 -22.81 0.77 7.44
N LYS A 102 -22.25 0.10 6.43
CA LYS A 102 -23.02 -0.51 5.34
C LYS A 102 -23.26 -2.02 5.50
N GLY A 103 -22.50 -2.69 6.37
CA GLY A 103 -22.62 -4.12 6.62
C GLY A 103 -22.26 -5.02 5.43
N LYS A 104 -21.56 -4.50 4.40
CA LYS A 104 -21.25 -5.22 3.14
C LYS A 104 -19.87 -5.87 3.16
N ALA A 105 -19.48 -6.51 4.28
CA ALA A 105 -18.17 -7.13 4.44
C ALA A 105 -17.86 -8.17 3.36
N ALA A 106 -18.79 -9.05 3.03
CA ALA A 106 -18.59 -10.09 2.02
C ALA A 106 -18.34 -9.50 0.62
N SER A 107 -19.10 -8.48 0.21
CA SER A 107 -18.89 -7.81 -1.08
C SER A 107 -17.52 -7.12 -1.15
N MET A 108 -17.07 -6.52 -0.04
CA MET A 108 -15.77 -5.86 0.03
C MET A 108 -14.62 -6.88 -0.04
N LEU A 109 -14.77 -8.04 0.60
CA LEU A 109 -13.82 -9.16 0.48
C LEU A 109 -13.73 -9.66 -0.96
N MET A 110 -14.86 -9.85 -1.64
CA MET A 110 -14.88 -10.26 -3.05
C MET A 110 -14.17 -9.25 -3.95
N ILE A 111 -14.48 -7.96 -3.80
CA ILE A 111 -13.83 -6.89 -4.58
C ILE A 111 -12.32 -6.87 -4.29
N GLY A 112 -11.91 -6.94 -3.02
CA GLY A 112 -10.51 -6.98 -2.63
C GLY A 112 -9.77 -8.16 -3.25
N SER A 113 -10.38 -9.35 -3.24
CA SER A 113 -9.79 -10.55 -3.85
C SER A 113 -9.66 -10.44 -5.36
N LEU A 114 -10.67 -9.93 -6.06
CA LEU A 114 -10.61 -9.71 -7.50
C LEU A 114 -9.52 -8.69 -7.89
N LEU A 115 -9.40 -7.59 -7.14
CA LEU A 115 -8.36 -6.60 -7.36
C LEU A 115 -6.96 -7.18 -7.08
N LEU A 116 -6.81 -8.01 -6.04
CA LEU A 116 -5.55 -8.72 -5.77
C LEU A 116 -5.15 -9.63 -6.94
N ILE A 117 -6.09 -10.40 -7.48
CA ILE A 117 -5.86 -11.24 -8.66
C ILE A 117 -5.43 -10.38 -9.84
N ALA A 118 -6.14 -9.28 -10.13
CA ALA A 118 -5.79 -8.35 -11.20
C ALA A 118 -4.38 -7.77 -11.04
N CYS A 119 -3.98 -7.37 -9.82
CA CYS A 119 -2.63 -6.89 -9.55
C CYS A 119 -1.56 -7.96 -9.83
N HIS A 120 -1.80 -9.21 -9.40
CA HIS A 120 -0.86 -10.30 -9.65
C HIS A 120 -0.76 -10.65 -11.15
N LEU A 121 -1.87 -10.61 -11.87
CA LEU A 121 -1.88 -10.78 -13.34
C LEU A 121 -1.12 -9.62 -14.03
N THR A 122 -1.27 -8.39 -13.54
CA THR A 122 -0.51 -7.25 -14.07
C THR A 122 1.00 -7.45 -13.85
N PHE A 123 1.42 -7.89 -12.67
CA PHE A 123 2.83 -8.19 -12.41
C PHE A 123 3.34 -9.36 -13.26
N ALA A 124 2.52 -10.38 -13.50
CA ALA A 124 2.93 -11.57 -14.24
C ALA A 124 3.01 -11.34 -15.77
N PHE A 125 2.09 -10.56 -16.32
CA PHE A 125 1.93 -10.43 -17.77
C PHE A 125 2.22 -9.03 -18.30
N ILE A 126 1.66 -7.99 -17.68
CA ILE A 126 1.76 -6.62 -18.21
C ILE A 126 3.12 -5.99 -17.89
N LEU A 127 3.62 -6.16 -16.67
CA LEU A 127 4.92 -5.61 -16.28
C LEU A 127 6.09 -6.15 -17.13
N PRO A 128 6.17 -7.47 -17.45
CA PRO A 128 7.20 -7.98 -18.35
C PRO A 128 7.12 -7.42 -19.78
N MET A 129 5.91 -7.13 -20.28
CA MET A 129 5.71 -6.53 -21.61
C MET A 129 6.22 -5.08 -21.67
N ALA A 130 6.24 -4.37 -20.54
CA ALA A 130 6.79 -3.03 -20.43
C ALA A 130 8.31 -2.99 -20.22
N LYS A 131 8.96 -4.15 -20.23
CA LYS A 131 10.42 -4.28 -20.10
C LYS A 131 11.12 -3.55 -21.25
N GLY A 132 11.98 -2.59 -20.89
CA GLY A 132 12.66 -1.72 -21.85
C GLY A 132 12.04 -0.31 -21.98
N SER A 133 10.83 -0.09 -21.44
CA SER A 133 10.25 1.25 -21.32
C SER A 133 10.53 1.81 -19.93
N ALA A 134 11.51 2.69 -19.81
CA ALA A 134 11.92 3.25 -18.51
C ALA A 134 10.77 3.96 -17.77
N ILE A 135 9.97 4.74 -18.48
CA ILE A 135 8.83 5.47 -17.89
C ILE A 135 7.59 4.58 -17.76
N GLY A 136 7.26 3.83 -18.82
CA GLY A 136 6.05 3.00 -18.84
C GLY A 136 6.06 1.89 -17.79
N GLY A 137 7.19 1.18 -17.64
CA GLY A 137 7.33 0.12 -16.65
C GLY A 137 7.21 0.63 -15.21
N VAL A 138 7.85 1.76 -14.89
CA VAL A 138 7.79 2.39 -13.57
C VAL A 138 6.38 2.89 -13.26
N LEU A 139 5.70 3.51 -14.23
CA LEU A 139 4.32 3.99 -14.06
C LEU A 139 3.36 2.82 -13.77
N ILE A 140 3.44 1.74 -14.57
CA ILE A 140 2.65 0.52 -14.36
C ILE A 140 2.93 -0.06 -12.96
N ALA A 141 4.19 -0.12 -12.54
CA ALA A 141 4.57 -0.61 -11.23
C ALA A 141 3.93 0.22 -10.10
N TYR A 142 4.00 1.55 -10.14
CA TYR A 142 3.40 2.42 -9.14
C TYR A 142 1.87 2.28 -9.11
N VAL A 143 1.20 2.31 -10.26
CA VAL A 143 -0.26 2.13 -10.33
C VAL A 143 -0.66 0.78 -9.74
N THR A 144 0.04 -0.29 -10.11
CA THR A 144 -0.26 -1.63 -9.61
C THR A 144 -0.04 -1.74 -8.10
N ILE A 145 1.04 -1.14 -7.56
CA ILE A 145 1.31 -1.11 -6.11
C ILE A 145 0.27 -0.29 -5.35
N LEU A 146 -0.20 0.83 -5.91
CA LEU A 146 -1.29 1.62 -5.31
C LEU A 146 -2.60 0.80 -5.25
N VAL A 147 -2.96 0.14 -6.34
CA VAL A 147 -4.15 -0.73 -6.38
C VAL A 147 -3.97 -1.92 -5.44
N LEU A 148 -2.77 -2.50 -5.36
CA LEU A 148 -2.44 -3.59 -4.43
C LEU A 148 -2.63 -3.15 -2.97
N GLY A 149 -2.17 -1.95 -2.60
CA GLY A 149 -2.35 -1.38 -1.27
C GLY A 149 -3.81 -1.18 -0.89
N ALA A 150 -4.60 -0.64 -1.81
CA ALA A 150 -6.05 -0.49 -1.64
C ALA A 150 -6.75 -1.86 -1.49
N SER A 151 -6.43 -2.81 -2.35
CA SER A 151 -7.01 -4.16 -2.35
C SER A 151 -6.67 -4.92 -1.07
N PHE A 152 -5.41 -4.86 -0.65
CA PHE A 152 -4.96 -5.48 0.59
C PHE A 152 -5.67 -4.87 1.81
N SER A 153 -5.94 -3.56 1.81
CA SER A 153 -6.64 -2.89 2.92
C SER A 153 -8.10 -3.32 3.05
N LEU A 154 -8.75 -3.74 1.95
CA LEU A 154 -10.12 -4.25 1.95
C LEU A 154 -10.28 -5.54 2.76
N VAL A 155 -9.28 -6.41 2.74
CA VAL A 155 -9.32 -7.71 3.44
C VAL A 155 -9.39 -7.53 4.96
N PRO A 156 -8.41 -6.90 5.64
CA PRO A 156 -8.47 -6.71 7.08
C PRO A 156 -9.63 -5.83 7.52
N ALA A 157 -9.96 -4.76 6.74
CA ALA A 157 -11.09 -3.88 7.05
C ALA A 157 -12.44 -4.61 7.05
N SER A 158 -12.56 -5.71 6.31
CA SER A 158 -13.80 -6.50 6.22
C SER A 158 -13.77 -7.74 7.09
N LEU A 159 -12.62 -8.44 7.15
CA LEU A 159 -12.48 -9.72 7.86
C LEU A 159 -12.51 -9.55 9.39
N TRP A 160 -11.66 -8.65 9.91
CA TRP A 160 -11.51 -8.49 11.36
C TRP A 160 -12.80 -8.10 12.09
N PRO A 161 -13.59 -7.11 11.61
CA PRO A 161 -14.87 -6.78 12.24
C PRO A 161 -15.95 -7.85 12.06
N SER A 162 -15.79 -8.79 11.13
CA SER A 162 -16.77 -9.84 10.87
C SER A 162 -16.61 -11.03 11.84
N VAL A 163 -15.40 -11.30 12.33
CA VAL A 163 -15.12 -12.43 13.21
C VAL A 163 -16.00 -12.43 14.48
N PRO A 164 -16.13 -11.32 15.25
CA PRO A 164 -16.97 -11.30 16.45
C PRO A 164 -18.46 -11.47 16.17
N LYS A 165 -18.89 -11.28 14.91
CA LYS A 165 -20.29 -11.47 14.50
C LYS A 165 -20.60 -12.92 14.12
N LEU A 166 -19.58 -13.74 13.88
CA LEU A 166 -19.70 -15.12 13.38
C LEU A 166 -19.43 -16.17 14.45
N VAL A 167 -18.71 -15.82 15.53
CA VAL A 167 -18.31 -16.75 16.59
C VAL A 167 -18.80 -16.29 17.95
N ASP A 168 -18.98 -17.25 18.88
CA ASP A 168 -19.34 -16.95 20.27
C ASP A 168 -18.22 -16.13 20.94
N SER A 169 -18.62 -15.20 21.81
CA SER A 169 -17.71 -14.32 22.55
C SER A 169 -16.64 -15.08 23.34
N LYS A 170 -16.94 -16.29 23.80
CA LYS A 170 -16.02 -17.16 24.56
C LYS A 170 -14.84 -17.68 23.72
N VAL A 171 -14.98 -17.77 22.42
CA VAL A 171 -13.98 -18.35 21.51
C VAL A 171 -13.37 -17.35 20.53
N ILE A 172 -13.71 -16.06 20.64
CA ILE A 172 -13.19 -14.99 19.76
C ILE A 172 -11.65 -15.01 19.72
N GLY A 173 -10.98 -15.12 20.86
CA GLY A 173 -9.53 -15.17 20.95
C GLY A 173 -8.92 -16.31 20.17
N SER A 174 -9.50 -17.52 20.30
CA SER A 174 -9.08 -18.71 19.56
C SER A 174 -9.33 -18.57 18.05
N ALA A 175 -10.43 -17.97 17.66
CA ALA A 175 -10.74 -17.70 16.26
C ALA A 175 -9.71 -16.75 15.62
N TYR A 176 -9.36 -15.66 16.30
CA TYR A 176 -8.29 -14.77 15.83
C TYR A 176 -6.92 -15.46 15.78
N ALA A 177 -6.57 -16.25 16.79
CA ALA A 177 -5.32 -17.00 16.82
C ALA A 177 -5.23 -17.98 15.62
N LEU A 178 -6.32 -18.68 15.30
CA LEU A 178 -6.38 -19.58 14.15
C LEU A 178 -6.22 -18.85 12.82
N ILE A 179 -6.89 -17.71 12.67
CA ILE A 179 -6.76 -16.87 11.45
C ILE A 179 -5.31 -16.40 11.29
N PHE A 180 -4.70 -15.89 12.35
CA PHE A 180 -3.29 -15.46 12.32
C PHE A 180 -2.34 -16.60 11.99
N TRP A 181 -2.59 -17.80 12.55
CA TRP A 181 -1.77 -18.97 12.28
C TRP A 181 -1.83 -19.43 10.83
N ILE A 182 -3.02 -19.39 10.20
CA ILE A 182 -3.20 -19.76 8.79
C ILE A 182 -2.60 -18.69 7.86
N GLN A 183 -2.64 -17.42 8.27
CA GLN A 183 -2.21 -16.27 7.46
C GLN A 183 -0.68 -16.14 7.40
N ASN A 184 0.07 -16.64 8.40
CA ASN A 184 1.53 -16.55 8.50
C ASN A 184 2.22 -17.90 8.25
#